data_c09042f5b1cc4a3a54dc284f24e59f67
#
_entry.id   c09042f5b1cc4a3a54dc284f24e59f67
#
_cell.length_a   1.000
_cell.length_b   1.000
_cell.length_c   1.000
_cell.angle_alpha   90.00
_cell.angle_beta   90.00
_cell.angle_gamma   90.00
#
_symmetry.space_group_name_H-M   'P 1'
#
loop_
_entity.id
_entity.type
_entity.pdbx_description
1 polymer ?
#
loop_
_entity_poly.entity_id
_entity_poly.type
_entity_poly.pdbx_seq_one_letter_code
_entity_poly.pdbx_strand_id
1 'polypeptide(L)'
;MEFSNFLSQKRTEKHIPIRKFAATIGISPSFLCDLESGARAFPAKSKFPDLSEKMIAALELNEEDAELFRSLVEQSMLRGDKVSPEISAYLKRVPEAAVALRKANENNVSKEQWEEIIRILEEKK
;
A
#
# COMPACT_ATOMS: atom_id res chain seq x y z
N MET A 1 3.60 10.19 -3.31
CA MET A 1 3.83 9.29 -4.46
C MET A 1 3.09 7.99 -4.23
N GLU A 2 2.48 7.44 -5.25
CA GLU A 2 1.81 6.16 -5.15
C GLU A 2 2.70 5.04 -5.69
N PHE A 3 2.40 3.79 -5.31
CA PHE A 3 3.21 2.66 -5.75
C PHE A 3 3.23 2.53 -7.28
N SER A 4 2.13 2.87 -7.95
CA SER A 4 2.04 2.82 -9.41
C SER A 4 3.08 3.72 -10.07
N ASN A 5 3.23 4.93 -9.61
CA ASN A 5 4.21 5.88 -10.12
C ASN A 5 5.64 5.41 -9.83
N PHE A 6 5.87 4.94 -8.62
CA PHE A 6 7.18 4.43 -8.21
C PHE A 6 7.59 3.23 -9.07
N LEU A 7 6.66 2.28 -9.24
CA LEU A 7 6.90 1.07 -10.03
C LEU A 7 7.25 1.40 -11.47
N SER A 8 6.46 2.26 -12.11
CA SER A 8 6.69 2.69 -13.48
C SER A 8 8.02 3.42 -13.62
N GLN A 9 8.32 4.32 -12.70
CA GLN A 9 9.56 5.09 -12.70
C GLN A 9 10.78 4.17 -12.59
N LYS A 10 10.78 3.25 -11.63
CA LYS A 10 11.92 2.36 -11.41
C LYS A 10 12.12 1.39 -12.58
N ARG A 11 11.02 0.86 -13.13
CA ARG A 11 11.10 0.00 -14.30
C ARG A 11 11.72 0.74 -15.49
N THR A 12 11.27 1.97 -15.73
CA THR A 12 11.77 2.80 -16.82
C THR A 12 13.24 3.16 -16.62
N GLU A 13 13.64 3.50 -15.41
CA GLU A 13 15.05 3.78 -15.08
C GLU A 13 15.96 2.60 -15.38
N LYS A 14 15.47 1.39 -15.17
CA LYS A 14 16.22 0.15 -15.41
C LYS A 14 16.10 -0.32 -16.86
N HIS A 15 15.35 0.40 -17.70
CA HIS A 15 15.12 0.05 -19.10
C HIS A 15 14.56 -1.36 -19.30
N ILE A 16 13.66 -1.79 -18.42
CA ILE A 16 13.04 -3.12 -18.48
C ILE A 16 11.70 -3.01 -19.22
N PRO A 17 11.52 -3.74 -20.34
CA PRO A 17 10.22 -3.76 -21.01
C PRO A 17 9.11 -4.35 -20.14
N ILE A 18 7.88 -3.87 -20.32
CA ILE A 18 6.73 -4.33 -19.53
C ILE A 18 6.58 -5.85 -19.61
N ARG A 19 6.68 -6.41 -20.81
CA ARG A 19 6.52 -7.86 -21.00
C ARG A 19 7.56 -8.67 -20.25
N LYS A 20 8.80 -8.20 -20.28
CA LYS A 20 9.90 -8.88 -19.59
C LYS A 20 9.72 -8.82 -18.08
N PHE A 21 9.36 -7.64 -17.56
CA PHE A 21 9.14 -7.44 -16.13
C PHE A 21 7.97 -8.29 -15.64
N ALA A 22 6.86 -8.28 -16.37
CA ALA A 22 5.69 -9.08 -16.04
C ALA A 22 6.01 -10.58 -15.98
N ALA A 23 6.76 -11.07 -16.97
CA ALA A 23 7.18 -12.48 -17.00
C ALA A 23 8.08 -12.82 -15.81
N THR A 24 8.99 -11.92 -15.45
CA THR A 24 9.92 -12.11 -14.34
C THR A 24 9.19 -12.25 -13.00
N ILE A 25 8.14 -11.45 -12.80
CA ILE A 25 7.39 -11.45 -11.53
C ILE A 25 6.14 -12.33 -11.58
N GLY A 26 5.86 -12.97 -12.71
CA GLY A 26 4.80 -13.97 -12.81
C GLY A 26 3.39 -13.43 -12.97
N ILE A 27 3.22 -12.27 -13.62
CA ILE A 27 1.91 -11.70 -13.91
C ILE A 27 1.78 -11.41 -15.42
N SER A 28 0.57 -11.14 -15.87
CA SER A 28 0.35 -10.79 -17.27
C SER A 28 0.77 -9.34 -17.54
N PRO A 29 1.20 -9.01 -18.77
CA PRO A 29 1.52 -7.63 -19.13
C PRO A 29 0.34 -6.69 -18.93
N SER A 30 -0.89 -7.11 -19.21
CA SER A 30 -2.09 -6.30 -18.98
C SER A 30 -2.27 -5.96 -17.50
N PHE A 31 -2.07 -6.94 -16.63
CA PHE A 31 -2.16 -6.74 -15.19
C PHE A 31 -1.11 -5.72 -14.73
N LEU A 32 0.12 -5.85 -15.22
CA LEU A 32 1.19 -4.91 -14.88
C LEU A 32 0.87 -3.50 -15.36
N CYS A 33 0.35 -3.35 -16.57
CA CYS A 33 -0.08 -2.05 -17.09
C CYS A 33 -1.12 -1.40 -16.17
N ASP A 34 -2.10 -2.18 -15.72
CA ASP A 34 -3.13 -1.69 -14.80
C ASP A 34 -2.53 -1.23 -13.47
N LEU A 35 -1.54 -1.95 -12.95
CA LEU A 35 -0.85 -1.57 -11.73
C LEU A 35 -0.06 -0.27 -11.90
N GLU A 36 0.66 -0.13 -13.02
CA GLU A 36 1.49 1.06 -13.27
C GLU A 36 0.67 2.30 -13.62
N SER A 37 -0.51 2.13 -14.19
CA SER A 37 -1.39 3.25 -14.54
C SER A 37 -2.25 3.74 -13.37
N GLY A 38 -2.28 2.97 -12.28
CA GLY A 38 -3.14 3.28 -11.14
C GLY A 38 -4.57 2.81 -11.31
N ALA A 39 -4.89 2.10 -12.40
CA ALA A 39 -6.23 1.58 -12.65
C ALA A 39 -6.63 0.48 -11.67
N ARG A 40 -5.65 -0.15 -11.02
CA ARG A 40 -5.86 -1.27 -10.12
C ARG A 40 -5.01 -1.11 -8.87
N ALA A 41 -5.59 -1.40 -7.70
CA ALA A 41 -4.85 -1.42 -6.45
C ALA A 41 -3.93 -2.63 -6.41
N PHE A 42 -2.90 -2.58 -5.55
CA PHE A 42 -1.99 -3.70 -5.40
C PHE A 42 -2.76 -4.93 -4.91
N PRO A 43 -2.53 -6.11 -5.51
CA PRO A 43 -3.33 -7.30 -5.18
C PRO A 43 -3.05 -7.82 -3.78
N ALA A 44 -4.04 -8.47 -3.19
CA ALA A 44 -3.94 -9.03 -1.86
C ALA A 44 -2.89 -10.13 -1.79
N LYS A 45 -2.23 -10.26 -0.64
CA LYS A 45 -1.21 -11.29 -0.41
C LYS A 45 -1.75 -12.71 -0.57
N SER A 46 -3.06 -12.90 -0.37
CA SER A 46 -3.69 -14.21 -0.55
C SER A 46 -3.61 -14.70 -2.00
N LYS A 47 -3.62 -13.78 -2.96
CA LYS A 47 -3.52 -14.12 -4.39
C LYS A 47 -2.07 -14.12 -4.89
N PHE A 48 -1.29 -13.17 -4.42
CA PHE A 48 0.11 -13.00 -4.84
C PHE A 48 0.99 -12.73 -3.62
N PRO A 49 1.29 -13.76 -2.81
CA PRO A 49 1.94 -13.56 -1.52
C PRO A 49 3.31 -12.87 -1.59
N ASP A 50 4.08 -13.13 -2.64
CA ASP A 50 5.43 -12.60 -2.76
C ASP A 50 5.61 -11.57 -3.88
N LEU A 51 4.52 -11.01 -4.40
CA LEU A 51 4.60 -10.13 -5.57
C LEU A 51 5.47 -8.91 -5.31
N SER A 52 5.27 -8.23 -4.18
CA SER A 52 6.08 -7.04 -3.86
C SER A 52 7.57 -7.37 -3.74
N GLU A 53 7.89 -8.51 -3.11
CA GLU A 53 9.28 -8.94 -2.97
C GLU A 53 9.89 -9.33 -4.31
N LYS A 54 9.11 -9.96 -5.19
CA LYS A 54 9.56 -10.27 -6.56
C LYS A 54 9.85 -9.00 -7.34
N MET A 55 9.00 -7.98 -7.19
CA MET A 55 9.22 -6.68 -7.82
C MET A 55 10.49 -6.01 -7.31
N ILE A 56 10.71 -6.02 -6.01
CA ILE A 56 11.91 -5.46 -5.39
C ILE A 56 13.16 -6.15 -5.94
N ALA A 57 13.15 -7.46 -6.02
CA ALA A 57 14.28 -8.24 -6.54
C ALA A 57 14.51 -7.96 -8.02
N ALA A 58 13.43 -7.93 -8.82
CA ALA A 58 13.53 -7.69 -10.27
C ALA A 58 14.03 -6.29 -10.59
N LEU A 59 13.68 -5.30 -9.77
CA LEU A 59 14.11 -3.92 -9.93
C LEU A 59 15.45 -3.64 -9.24
N GLU A 60 15.98 -4.60 -8.51
CA GLU A 60 17.25 -4.47 -7.79
C GLU A 60 17.26 -3.22 -6.90
N LEU A 61 16.18 -3.01 -6.15
CA LEU A 61 16.06 -1.85 -5.27
C LEU A 61 17.00 -1.95 -4.08
N ASN A 62 17.59 -0.83 -3.68
CA ASN A 62 18.37 -0.78 -2.45
C ASN A 62 17.42 -0.84 -1.24
N GLU A 63 17.97 -0.94 -0.03
CA GLU A 63 17.16 -1.06 1.19
C GLU A 63 16.19 0.11 1.36
N GLU A 64 16.65 1.32 1.13
CA GLU A 64 15.85 2.53 1.27
C GLU A 64 14.67 2.54 0.30
N ASP A 65 14.93 2.26 -0.97
CA ASP A 65 13.88 2.20 -1.99
C ASP A 65 12.94 1.01 -1.77
N ALA A 66 13.46 -0.12 -1.31
CA ALA A 66 12.65 -1.29 -1.01
C ALA A 66 11.66 -1.01 0.13
N GLU A 67 12.11 -0.32 1.19
CA GLU A 67 11.24 0.06 2.29
C GLU A 67 10.18 1.05 1.85
N LEU A 68 10.56 2.03 1.03
CA LEU A 68 9.62 2.99 0.47
C LEU A 68 8.56 2.27 -0.37
N PHE A 69 8.99 1.34 -1.22
CA PHE A 69 8.05 0.58 -2.05
C PHE A 69 7.08 -0.25 -1.21
N ARG A 70 7.57 -0.91 -0.17
CA ARG A 70 6.72 -1.68 0.74
C ARG A 70 5.66 -0.80 1.41
N SER A 71 6.07 0.39 1.85
CA SER A 71 5.14 1.37 2.44
C SER A 71 4.08 1.80 1.45
N LEU A 72 4.47 2.09 0.20
CA LEU A 72 3.52 2.50 -0.84
C LEU A 72 2.54 1.37 -1.18
N VAL A 73 3.02 0.13 -1.21
CA VAL A 73 2.17 -1.05 -1.44
C VAL A 73 1.14 -1.19 -0.31
N GLU A 74 1.58 -1.05 0.94
CA GLU A 74 0.67 -1.13 2.08
C GLU A 74 -0.39 -0.04 2.04
N GLN A 75 -0.02 1.18 1.69
CA GLN A 75 -0.98 2.27 1.52
C GLN A 75 -2.00 1.96 0.44
N SER A 76 -1.56 1.36 -0.66
CA SER A 76 -2.46 0.96 -1.74
C SER A 76 -3.43 -0.12 -1.29
N MET A 77 -2.94 -1.09 -0.53
CA MET A 77 -3.78 -2.16 0.01
C MET A 77 -4.85 -1.63 0.96
N LEU A 78 -4.48 -0.66 1.81
CA LEU A 78 -5.42 -0.03 2.72
C LEU A 78 -6.53 0.72 1.97
N ARG A 79 -6.20 1.34 0.85
CA ARG A 79 -7.18 2.01 0.00
C ARG A 79 -8.03 1.02 -0.79
N GLY A 80 -7.42 -0.09 -1.20
CA GLY A 80 -8.10 -1.14 -1.95
C GLY A 80 -8.96 -2.02 -1.07
N ASP A 81 -8.59 -2.19 0.19
CA ASP A 81 -9.42 -2.84 1.17
C ASP A 81 -10.56 -1.89 1.48
N LYS A 82 -11.74 -2.27 1.09
CA LYS A 82 -12.91 -1.50 1.43
C LYS A 82 -12.98 -1.38 2.93
N VAL A 83 -12.74 -0.18 3.44
CA VAL A 83 -13.05 0.17 4.81
C VAL A 83 -14.47 -0.32 5.04
N SER A 84 -14.72 -1.08 6.10
CA SER A 84 -16.05 -1.62 6.33
C SER A 84 -17.08 -0.48 6.28
N PRO A 85 -18.28 -0.73 5.75
CA PRO A 85 -19.32 0.32 5.69
C PRO A 85 -19.57 0.99 7.04
N GLU A 86 -19.43 0.24 8.12
CA GLU A 86 -19.59 0.76 9.47
C GLU A 86 -18.55 1.80 9.84
N ILE A 87 -17.27 1.55 9.52
CA ILE A 87 -16.19 2.49 9.79
C ILE A 87 -16.30 3.71 8.88
N SER A 88 -16.61 3.49 7.61
CA SER A 88 -16.81 4.59 6.66
C SER A 88 -17.94 5.52 7.10
N ALA A 89 -19.07 4.97 7.54
CA ALA A 89 -20.20 5.72 8.04
C ALA A 89 -19.83 6.50 9.32
N TYR A 90 -19.07 5.86 10.21
CA TYR A 90 -18.58 6.50 11.44
C TYR A 90 -17.71 7.71 11.12
N LEU A 91 -16.76 7.57 10.20
CA LEU A 91 -15.85 8.66 9.81
C LEU A 91 -16.61 9.84 9.20
N LYS A 92 -17.68 9.58 8.45
CA LYS A 92 -18.53 10.64 7.89
C LYS A 92 -19.33 11.35 8.97
N ARG A 93 -19.78 10.61 9.98
CA ARG A 93 -20.61 11.13 11.06
C ARG A 93 -19.78 11.90 12.08
N VAL A 94 -18.52 11.49 12.30
CA VAL A 94 -17.62 12.09 13.28
C VAL A 94 -16.36 12.59 12.58
N PRO A 95 -16.37 13.82 12.04
CA PRO A 95 -15.20 14.36 11.33
C PRO A 95 -13.91 14.38 12.15
N GLU A 96 -14.03 14.51 13.46
CA GLU A 96 -12.90 14.52 14.39
C GLU A 96 -12.10 13.20 14.33
N ALA A 97 -12.78 12.09 14.10
CA ALA A 97 -12.12 10.80 13.96
C ALA A 97 -11.21 10.77 12.73
N ALA A 98 -11.68 11.32 11.61
CA ALA A 98 -10.87 11.42 10.40
C ALA A 98 -9.66 12.33 10.60
N VAL A 99 -9.81 13.44 11.32
CA VAL A 99 -8.71 14.33 11.66
C VAL A 99 -7.68 13.60 12.54
N ALA A 100 -8.14 12.86 13.54
CA ALA A 100 -7.28 12.12 14.44
C ALA A 100 -6.47 11.07 13.68
N LEU A 101 -7.08 10.34 12.76
CA LEU A 101 -6.39 9.34 11.94
C LEU A 101 -5.34 9.99 11.04
N ARG A 102 -5.66 11.15 10.47
CA ARG A 102 -4.72 11.88 9.62
C ARG A 102 -3.51 12.33 10.42
N LYS A 103 -3.73 12.88 11.62
CA LYS A 103 -2.64 13.31 12.51
C LYS A 103 -1.79 12.15 12.96
N ALA A 104 -2.40 11.00 13.24
CA ALA A 104 -1.67 9.80 13.58
C ALA A 104 -0.74 9.36 12.45
N ASN A 105 -1.22 9.44 11.21
CA ASN A 105 -0.42 9.11 10.05
C ASN A 105 0.77 10.08 9.88
N GLU A 106 0.52 11.37 10.06
CA GLU A 106 1.56 12.40 9.95
C GLU A 106 2.65 12.26 11.03
N ASN A 107 2.27 11.84 12.23
CA ASN A 107 3.16 11.73 13.38
C ASN A 107 3.73 10.32 13.58
N ASN A 108 3.46 9.41 12.66
CA ASN A 108 3.96 8.03 12.72
C ASN A 108 3.66 7.35 14.06
N VAL A 109 2.40 7.35 14.45
CA VAL A 109 1.95 6.72 15.69
C VAL A 109 2.40 5.27 15.76
N SER A 110 3.07 4.88 16.84
CA SER A 110 3.58 3.53 17.01
C SER A 110 2.46 2.54 17.34
N LYS A 111 2.76 1.25 17.17
CA LYS A 111 1.83 0.19 17.54
C LYS A 111 1.44 0.29 19.02
N GLU A 112 2.40 0.60 19.87
CA GLU A 112 2.18 0.74 21.31
C GLU A 112 1.21 1.87 21.63
N GLN A 113 1.34 3.00 20.94
CA GLN A 113 0.42 4.11 21.10
C GLN A 113 -0.99 3.75 20.66
N TRP A 114 -1.12 2.99 19.57
CA TRP A 114 -2.43 2.51 19.11
C TRP A 114 -3.05 1.54 20.13
N GLU A 115 -2.26 0.66 20.72
CA GLU A 115 -2.73 -0.27 21.74
C GLU A 115 -3.28 0.48 22.96
N GLU A 116 -2.60 1.56 23.35
CA GLU A 116 -3.06 2.39 24.46
C GLU A 116 -4.39 3.08 24.14
N ILE A 117 -4.53 3.61 22.91
CA ILE A 117 -5.79 4.21 22.46
C ILE A 117 -6.93 3.20 22.52
N ILE A 118 -6.69 1.99 22.04
CA ILE A 118 -7.69 0.91 22.07
C ILE A 118 -8.09 0.61 23.52
N ARG A 119 -7.14 0.55 24.43
CA ARG A 119 -7.41 0.30 25.85
C ARG A 119 -8.30 1.37 26.45
N ILE A 120 -8.00 2.64 26.16
CA ILE A 120 -8.81 3.77 26.64
C ILE A 120 -10.24 3.65 26.14
N LEU A 121 -10.42 3.30 24.86
CA LEU A 121 -11.75 3.16 24.27
C LEU A 121 -12.53 1.99 24.88
N GLU A 122 -11.85 0.91 25.24
CA GLU A 122 -12.47 -0.24 25.88
C GLU A 122 -12.91 0.07 27.30
N GLU A 123 -12.13 0.87 28.03
CA GLU A 123 -12.45 1.28 29.39
C GLU A 123 -13.68 2.20 29.47
N LYS A 124 -14.04 2.86 28.40
CA LYS A 124 -15.16 3.80 28.36
C LYS A 124 -16.53 3.13 28.16
N LYS A 125 -16.59 1.84 28.10
CA LYS A 125 -17.87 1.16 27.96
C LYS A 125 -18.67 1.16 29.27
#